data_40126b8c98b857969f6c8137b2f81b3e
#
_entry.id   40126b8c98b857969f6c8137b2f81b3e
#
_cell.length_a   1.000
_cell.length_b   1.000
_cell.length_c   1.000
_cell.angle_alpha   90.00
_cell.angle_beta   90.00
_cell.angle_gamma   90.00
#
_symmetry.space_group_name_H-M   'P 1'
#
loop_
_entity.id
_entity.type
_entity.pdbx_description
1 polymer ?
#
loop_
_entity_poly.entity_id
_entity_poly.type
_entity_poly.pdbx_seq_one_letter_code
_entity_poly.pdbx_strand_id
1 'polypeptide(L)'
;MTFMAVILLFIFFVLFFLYFWGLNPHMITIFYLPEQSLTHPAAMVVIACIIIGLILGFGAHIYSTVAHWLKHWNRDRSEKKQREISVIYREGVGRLLSGDLKKARGLLSKALDRDPKRVDTLIAMASLASQEGNPTEGLELLHKASEIDPKGMEVLFKTAAIQEEIGKDDDAIASY
;
A
#
# COMPACT_ATOMS: atom_id res chain seq x y z
N MET A 1 9.02 -6.18 34.88
CA MET A 1 8.97 -7.62 35.13
C MET A 1 9.61 -8.45 34.02
N THR A 2 9.47 -8.14 32.75
CA THR A 2 10.02 -8.89 31.60
C THR A 2 11.55 -8.94 31.55
N PHE A 3 12.23 -7.83 31.89
CA PHE A 3 13.71 -7.74 31.84
C PHE A 3 14.38 -8.65 32.90
N MET A 4 13.83 -8.71 34.11
CA MET A 4 14.34 -9.57 35.18
C MET A 4 14.14 -11.07 34.87
N ALA A 5 13.01 -11.41 34.24
CA ALA A 5 12.75 -12.78 33.80
C ALA A 5 13.73 -13.24 32.70
N VAL A 6 14.09 -12.34 31.77
CA VAL A 6 15.08 -12.63 30.73
C VAL A 6 16.48 -12.85 31.32
N ILE A 7 16.89 -12.04 32.31
CA ILE A 7 18.17 -12.23 33.00
C ILE A 7 18.20 -13.55 33.76
N LEU A 8 17.15 -13.90 34.48
CA LEU A 8 17.07 -15.17 35.20
C LEU A 8 17.11 -16.37 34.25
N LEU A 9 16.42 -16.28 33.12
CA LEU A 9 16.44 -17.31 32.08
C LEU A 9 17.86 -17.47 31.49
N PHE A 10 18.55 -16.37 31.25
CA PHE A 10 19.93 -16.39 30.74
C PHE A 10 20.90 -17.01 31.76
N ILE A 11 20.81 -16.63 33.04
CA ILE A 11 21.63 -17.22 34.11
C ILE A 11 21.34 -18.72 34.22
N PHE A 12 20.08 -19.13 34.20
CA PHE A 12 19.69 -20.56 34.22
C PHE A 12 20.31 -21.31 33.03
N PHE A 13 20.26 -20.74 31.85
CA PHE A 13 20.83 -21.33 30.64
C PHE A 13 22.35 -21.49 30.73
N VAL A 14 23.06 -20.49 31.26
CA VAL A 14 24.52 -20.55 31.46
C VAL A 14 24.89 -21.62 32.47
N LEU A 15 24.19 -21.69 33.62
CA LEU A 15 24.41 -22.73 34.64
C LEU A 15 24.13 -24.12 34.11
N PHE A 16 23.03 -24.28 33.40
CA PHE A 16 22.68 -25.56 32.75
C PHE A 16 23.75 -25.97 31.75
N PHE A 17 24.28 -25.03 30.99
CA PHE A 17 25.34 -25.28 30.03
C PHE A 17 26.63 -25.75 30.69
N LEU A 18 27.11 -25.06 31.75
CA LEU A 18 28.31 -25.42 32.49
C LEU A 18 28.17 -26.83 33.10
N TYR A 19 26.98 -27.15 33.62
CA TYR A 19 26.67 -28.49 34.13
C TYR A 19 26.70 -29.54 33.01
N PHE A 20 26.08 -29.27 31.86
CA PHE A 20 26.08 -30.17 30.70
C PHE A 20 27.48 -30.37 30.11
N TRP A 21 28.30 -29.31 30.08
CA TRP A 21 29.72 -29.42 29.68
C TRP A 21 30.51 -30.35 30.57
N GLY A 22 30.35 -30.25 31.89
CA GLY A 22 31.00 -31.13 32.84
C GLY A 22 30.64 -32.61 32.74
N LEU A 23 29.38 -32.88 32.35
CA LEU A 23 28.88 -34.25 32.18
C LEU A 23 29.26 -34.89 30.84
N ASN A 24 29.58 -34.11 29.80
CA ASN A 24 29.80 -34.59 28.44
C ASN A 24 31.19 -34.19 27.89
N PRO A 25 32.29 -34.74 28.45
CA PRO A 25 33.64 -34.44 27.96
C PRO A 25 33.97 -35.15 26.62
N HIS A 26 33.09 -36.03 26.14
CA HIS A 26 33.35 -36.83 24.94
C HIS A 26 33.42 -35.94 23.67
N MET A 27 34.44 -36.22 22.83
CA MET A 27 34.60 -35.59 21.53
C MET A 27 33.73 -36.27 20.48
N ILE A 28 33.00 -35.50 19.72
CA ILE A 28 32.20 -35.97 18.59
C ILE A 28 32.92 -35.54 17.30
N THR A 29 33.10 -36.49 16.40
CA THR A 29 33.65 -36.24 15.06
C THR A 29 32.50 -36.09 14.09
N ILE A 30 32.39 -34.90 13.50
CA ILE A 30 31.38 -34.58 12.46
C ILE A 30 32.09 -34.57 11.11
N PHE A 31 31.64 -35.41 10.20
CA PHE A 31 32.06 -35.41 8.81
C PHE A 31 31.15 -34.47 8.01
N TYR A 32 31.71 -33.41 7.40
CA TYR A 32 30.98 -32.46 6.58
C TYR A 32 31.34 -32.55 5.09
N LEU A 33 32.45 -33.29 4.78
CA LEU A 33 32.86 -33.67 3.41
C LEU A 33 33.52 -35.05 3.49
N PRO A 34 33.63 -35.82 2.35
CA PRO A 34 34.10 -37.22 2.36
C PRO A 34 35.45 -37.45 3.01
N GLU A 35 36.34 -36.47 3.13
CA GLU A 35 37.68 -36.61 3.74
C GLU A 35 37.95 -35.58 4.83
N GLN A 36 36.98 -34.73 5.20
CA GLN A 36 37.16 -33.66 6.18
C GLN A 36 36.26 -33.88 7.40
N SER A 37 36.87 -34.02 8.56
CA SER A 37 36.18 -34.15 9.84
C SER A 37 36.58 -33.09 10.82
N LEU A 38 35.62 -32.63 11.60
CA LEU A 38 35.78 -31.67 12.66
C LEU A 38 35.52 -32.38 14.00
N THR A 39 36.51 -32.39 14.90
CA THR A 39 36.36 -32.99 16.21
C THR A 39 36.21 -31.88 17.26
N HIS A 40 35.04 -31.84 17.88
CA HIS A 40 34.74 -30.90 18.96
C HIS A 40 34.02 -31.57 20.11
N PRO A 41 34.11 -31.04 21.34
CA PRO A 41 33.32 -31.52 22.47
C PRO A 41 31.82 -31.48 22.13
N ALA A 42 31.09 -32.52 22.51
CA ALA A 42 29.64 -32.64 22.25
C ALA A 42 28.87 -31.38 22.68
N ALA A 43 29.22 -30.80 23.80
CA ALA A 43 28.65 -29.61 24.34
C ALA A 43 28.78 -28.39 23.37
N MET A 44 29.93 -28.25 22.69
CA MET A 44 30.16 -27.17 21.72
C MET A 44 29.25 -27.29 20.49
N VAL A 45 29.04 -28.51 20.00
CA VAL A 45 28.16 -28.77 18.85
C VAL A 45 26.73 -28.39 19.18
N VAL A 46 26.24 -28.79 20.36
CA VAL A 46 24.89 -28.46 20.82
C VAL A 46 24.68 -26.94 20.91
N ILE A 47 25.66 -26.21 21.46
CA ILE A 47 25.56 -24.74 21.53
C ILE A 47 25.55 -24.09 20.14
N ALA A 48 26.43 -24.54 19.25
CA ALA A 48 26.46 -24.01 17.89
C ALA A 48 25.08 -24.19 17.23
N CYS A 49 24.45 -25.35 17.38
CA CYS A 49 23.10 -25.59 16.88
C CYS A 49 22.04 -24.66 17.52
N ILE A 50 22.11 -24.44 18.84
CA ILE A 50 21.19 -23.52 19.54
C ILE A 50 21.39 -22.09 19.07
N ILE A 51 22.63 -21.61 18.96
CA ILE A 51 22.93 -20.26 18.47
C ILE A 51 22.44 -20.07 17.05
N ILE A 52 22.69 -21.03 16.16
CA ILE A 52 22.19 -20.99 14.78
C ILE A 52 20.67 -20.94 14.77
N GLY A 53 19.99 -21.79 15.56
CA GLY A 53 18.54 -21.78 15.67
C GLY A 53 17.97 -20.46 16.18
N LEU A 54 18.63 -19.84 17.18
CA LEU A 54 18.24 -18.51 17.68
C LEU A 54 18.43 -17.41 16.63
N ILE A 55 19.56 -17.43 15.90
CA ILE A 55 19.82 -16.45 14.82
C ILE A 55 18.79 -16.58 13.72
N LEU A 56 18.50 -17.79 13.28
CA LEU A 56 17.48 -18.03 12.23
C LEU A 56 16.07 -17.64 12.71
N GLY A 57 15.69 -18.02 13.92
CA GLY A 57 14.40 -17.69 14.51
C GLY A 57 14.22 -16.17 14.72
N PHE A 58 15.25 -15.51 15.26
CA PHE A 58 15.23 -14.06 15.46
C PHE A 58 15.25 -13.31 14.14
N GLY A 59 16.04 -13.76 13.16
CA GLY A 59 16.08 -13.23 11.81
C GLY A 59 14.72 -13.31 11.11
N ALA A 60 14.05 -14.46 11.18
CA ALA A 60 12.72 -14.65 10.64
C ALA A 60 11.67 -13.75 11.33
N HIS A 61 11.77 -13.58 12.65
CA HIS A 61 10.89 -12.70 13.41
C HIS A 61 11.08 -11.22 13.02
N ILE A 62 12.33 -10.75 12.91
CA ILE A 62 12.63 -9.37 12.45
C ILE A 62 12.11 -9.17 11.03
N TYR A 63 12.39 -10.10 10.12
CA TYR A 63 11.91 -10.01 8.74
C TYR A 63 10.39 -9.87 8.67
N SER A 64 9.66 -10.71 9.39
CA SER A 64 8.20 -10.65 9.48
C SER A 64 7.72 -9.30 10.03
N THR A 65 8.30 -8.82 11.11
CA THR A 65 7.93 -7.55 11.76
C THR A 65 8.18 -6.35 10.84
N VAL A 66 9.35 -6.31 10.18
CA VAL A 66 9.70 -5.24 9.23
C VAL A 66 8.82 -5.27 7.99
N ALA A 67 8.54 -6.46 7.45
CA ALA A 67 7.64 -6.61 6.30
C ALA A 67 6.22 -6.15 6.61
N HIS A 68 5.69 -6.50 7.79
CA HIS A 68 4.39 -6.01 8.27
C HIS A 68 4.39 -4.49 8.45
N TRP A 69 5.42 -3.92 9.08
CA TRP A 69 5.52 -2.49 9.32
C TRP A 69 5.59 -1.68 8.01
N LEU A 70 6.40 -2.13 7.02
CA LEU A 70 6.50 -1.51 5.70
C LEU A 70 5.17 -1.55 4.94
N LYS A 71 4.45 -2.68 5.01
CA LYS A 71 3.14 -2.83 4.38
C LYS A 71 2.10 -1.88 4.97
N HIS A 72 2.07 -1.73 6.30
CA HIS A 72 1.16 -0.81 6.98
C HIS A 72 1.53 0.65 6.66
N TRP A 73 2.80 1.01 6.68
CA TRP A 73 3.23 2.38 6.40
C TRP A 73 2.88 2.85 4.99
N ASN A 74 3.09 1.99 3.98
CA ASN A 74 2.69 2.31 2.61
C ASN A 74 1.18 2.46 2.47
N ARG A 75 0.40 1.63 3.16
CA ARG A 75 -1.06 1.69 3.15
C ARG A 75 -1.57 2.98 3.80
N ASP A 76 -1.06 3.33 4.96
CA ASP A 76 -1.45 4.55 5.69
C ASP A 76 -1.12 5.82 4.88
N ARG A 77 0.02 5.85 4.18
CA ARG A 77 0.36 6.95 3.27
C ARG A 77 -0.60 7.07 2.10
N SER A 78 -0.94 5.95 1.47
CA SER A 78 -1.89 5.92 0.37
C SER A 78 -3.28 6.37 0.81
N GLU A 79 -3.77 5.87 1.95
CA GLU A 79 -5.07 6.25 2.50
C GLU A 79 -5.14 7.73 2.88
N LYS A 80 -4.09 8.29 3.50
CA LYS A 80 -4.03 9.74 3.81
C LYS A 80 -4.09 10.57 2.53
N LYS A 81 -3.31 10.20 1.50
CA LYS A 81 -3.34 10.88 0.20
C LYS A 81 -4.73 10.84 -0.44
N GLN A 82 -5.37 9.67 -0.43
CA GLN A 82 -6.72 9.53 -0.99
C GLN A 82 -7.79 10.31 -0.21
N ARG A 83 -7.68 10.38 1.11
CA ARG A 83 -8.56 11.22 1.96
C ARG A 83 -8.40 12.70 1.65
N GLU A 84 -7.17 13.19 1.52
CA GLU A 84 -6.92 14.60 1.14
C GLU A 84 -7.51 14.94 -0.24
N ILE A 85 -7.31 14.08 -1.24
CA ILE A 85 -7.87 14.26 -2.58
C ILE A 85 -9.40 14.27 -2.52
N SER A 86 -10.00 13.36 -1.73
CA SER A 86 -11.45 13.29 -1.57
C SER A 86 -12.04 14.53 -0.87
N VAL A 87 -11.31 15.16 0.03
CA VAL A 87 -11.73 16.43 0.65
C VAL A 87 -11.72 17.55 -0.37
N ILE A 88 -10.62 17.71 -1.14
CA ILE A 88 -10.50 18.73 -2.17
C ILE A 88 -11.57 18.55 -3.25
N TYR A 89 -11.80 17.33 -3.71
CA TYR A 89 -12.84 16.97 -4.66
C TYR A 89 -14.23 17.38 -4.16
N ARG A 90 -14.62 16.99 -2.95
CA ARG A 90 -15.93 17.31 -2.37
C ARG A 90 -16.13 18.83 -2.23
N GLU A 91 -15.10 19.55 -1.83
CA GLU A 91 -15.17 21.01 -1.78
C GLU A 91 -15.33 21.60 -3.19
N GLY A 92 -14.59 21.09 -4.19
CA GLY A 92 -14.71 21.50 -5.57
C GLY A 92 -16.11 21.28 -6.15
N VAL A 93 -16.71 20.10 -5.91
CA VAL A 93 -18.10 19.80 -6.28
C VAL A 93 -19.08 20.72 -5.55
N GLY A 94 -18.87 20.98 -4.26
CA GLY A 94 -19.71 21.92 -3.50
C GLY A 94 -19.68 23.33 -4.11
N ARG A 95 -18.50 23.81 -4.58
CA ARG A 95 -18.39 25.10 -5.29
C ARG A 95 -19.06 25.07 -6.66
N LEU A 96 -18.93 23.98 -7.39
CA LEU A 96 -19.62 23.77 -8.66
C LEU A 96 -21.15 23.89 -8.50
N LEU A 97 -21.71 23.19 -7.51
CA LEU A 97 -23.13 23.23 -7.22
C LEU A 97 -23.63 24.60 -6.72
N SER A 98 -22.78 25.38 -6.09
CA SER A 98 -23.09 26.75 -5.65
C SER A 98 -22.92 27.80 -6.75
N GLY A 99 -22.48 27.40 -7.96
CA GLY A 99 -22.25 28.31 -9.08
C GLY A 99 -20.92 29.09 -9.03
N ASP A 100 -20.05 28.83 -8.03
CA ASP A 100 -18.71 29.46 -7.95
C ASP A 100 -17.73 28.69 -8.85
N LEU A 101 -17.93 28.81 -10.17
CA LEU A 101 -17.20 28.02 -11.18
C LEU A 101 -15.69 28.24 -11.11
N LYS A 102 -15.26 29.48 -10.81
CA LYS A 102 -13.83 29.80 -10.73
C LYS A 102 -13.13 29.05 -9.59
N LYS A 103 -13.75 28.99 -8.40
CA LYS A 103 -13.18 28.23 -7.28
C LYS A 103 -13.32 26.74 -7.48
N ALA A 104 -14.43 26.29 -8.08
CA ALA A 104 -14.62 24.90 -8.45
C ALA A 104 -13.51 24.40 -9.37
N ARG A 105 -13.19 25.16 -10.44
CA ARG A 105 -12.10 24.83 -11.37
C ARG A 105 -10.76 24.69 -10.66
N GLY A 106 -10.39 25.62 -9.79
CA GLY A 106 -9.14 25.56 -9.02
C GLY A 106 -9.04 24.33 -8.11
N LEU A 107 -10.12 23.98 -7.43
CA LEU A 107 -10.15 22.83 -6.52
C LEU A 107 -10.17 21.50 -7.30
N LEU A 108 -11.00 21.39 -8.34
CA LEU A 108 -11.08 20.16 -9.14
C LEU A 108 -9.80 19.91 -9.93
N SER A 109 -9.16 20.96 -10.50
CA SER A 109 -7.85 20.82 -11.13
C SER A 109 -6.80 20.33 -10.14
N LYS A 110 -6.77 20.89 -8.92
CA LYS A 110 -5.85 20.44 -7.86
C LYS A 110 -6.10 18.99 -7.45
N ALA A 111 -7.35 18.53 -7.47
CA ALA A 111 -7.68 17.12 -7.20
C ALA A 111 -7.18 16.22 -8.35
N LEU A 112 -7.37 16.65 -9.60
CA LEU A 112 -6.95 15.93 -10.80
C LEU A 112 -5.43 15.85 -10.92
N ASP A 113 -4.68 16.92 -10.58
CA ASP A 113 -3.21 16.92 -10.55
C ASP A 113 -2.65 15.90 -9.57
N ARG A 114 -3.37 15.67 -8.47
CA ARG A 114 -2.96 14.67 -7.45
C ARG A 114 -3.33 13.24 -7.80
N ASP A 115 -4.43 13.06 -8.53
CA ASP A 115 -4.92 11.76 -9.03
C ASP A 115 -5.54 11.91 -10.43
N PRO A 116 -4.72 11.84 -11.48
CA PRO A 116 -5.17 12.05 -12.86
C PRO A 116 -6.13 10.96 -13.38
N LYS A 117 -6.21 9.84 -12.68
CA LYS A 117 -7.07 8.70 -13.06
C LYS A 117 -8.37 8.63 -12.26
N ARG A 118 -8.68 9.64 -11.48
CA ARG A 118 -9.91 9.65 -10.70
C ARG A 118 -11.11 10.03 -11.57
N VAL A 119 -11.91 9.03 -11.93
CA VAL A 119 -13.08 9.16 -12.80
C VAL A 119 -14.06 10.22 -12.29
N ASP A 120 -14.40 10.20 -10.98
CA ASP A 120 -15.30 11.20 -10.38
C ASP A 120 -14.85 12.65 -10.64
N THR A 121 -13.53 12.90 -10.57
CA THR A 121 -12.97 14.24 -10.78
C THR A 121 -13.04 14.65 -12.25
N LEU A 122 -12.79 13.71 -13.16
CA LEU A 122 -12.93 13.94 -14.60
C LEU A 122 -14.39 14.29 -14.97
N ILE A 123 -15.37 13.56 -14.43
CA ILE A 123 -16.80 13.83 -14.63
C ILE A 123 -17.19 15.20 -14.07
N ALA A 124 -16.72 15.55 -12.86
CA ALA A 124 -17.01 16.85 -12.26
C ALA A 124 -16.39 18.01 -13.07
N MET A 125 -15.17 17.83 -13.58
CA MET A 125 -14.51 18.80 -14.46
C MET A 125 -15.24 18.94 -15.80
N ALA A 126 -15.74 17.85 -16.36
CA ALA A 126 -16.54 17.87 -17.58
C ALA A 126 -17.86 18.65 -17.38
N SER A 127 -18.54 18.41 -16.26
CA SER A 127 -19.75 19.18 -15.91
C SER A 127 -19.47 20.66 -15.68
N LEU A 128 -18.29 20.98 -15.10
CA LEU A 128 -17.83 22.37 -14.96
C LEU A 128 -17.57 23.02 -16.32
N ALA A 129 -16.86 22.33 -17.21
CA ALA A 129 -16.54 22.83 -18.54
C ALA A 129 -17.82 23.14 -19.36
N SER A 130 -18.84 22.25 -19.28
CA SER A 130 -20.15 22.50 -19.89
C SER A 130 -20.81 23.75 -19.32
N GLN A 131 -20.84 23.93 -17.98
CA GLN A 131 -21.41 25.14 -17.34
C GLN A 131 -20.66 26.44 -17.68
N GLU A 132 -19.36 26.36 -17.99
CA GLU A 132 -18.56 27.49 -18.47
C GLU A 132 -18.76 27.79 -19.98
N GLY A 133 -19.59 26.98 -20.67
CA GLY A 133 -19.85 27.13 -22.11
C GLY A 133 -18.80 26.47 -23.00
N ASN A 134 -18.02 25.52 -22.46
CA ASN A 134 -16.98 24.77 -23.18
C ASN A 134 -17.32 23.26 -23.24
N PRO A 135 -18.43 22.86 -23.88
CA PRO A 135 -18.85 21.45 -23.90
C PRO A 135 -17.85 20.53 -24.61
N THR A 136 -17.06 21.04 -25.56
CA THR A 136 -16.01 20.25 -26.22
C THR A 136 -14.92 19.81 -25.24
N GLU A 137 -14.46 20.70 -24.34
CA GLU A 137 -13.54 20.35 -23.23
C GLU A 137 -14.19 19.29 -22.31
N GLY A 138 -15.50 19.43 -22.06
CA GLY A 138 -16.27 18.46 -21.28
C GLY A 138 -16.25 17.06 -21.89
N LEU A 139 -16.49 16.95 -23.21
CA LEU A 139 -16.43 15.66 -23.91
C LEU A 139 -15.03 15.03 -23.91
N GLU A 140 -13.97 15.82 -24.05
CA GLU A 140 -12.60 15.31 -23.97
C GLU A 140 -12.28 14.72 -22.58
N LEU A 141 -12.76 15.37 -21.52
CA LEU A 141 -12.59 14.88 -20.15
C LEU A 141 -13.38 13.60 -19.90
N LEU A 142 -14.61 13.51 -20.47
CA LEU A 142 -15.41 12.28 -20.39
C LEU A 142 -14.82 11.16 -21.23
N HIS A 143 -14.20 11.44 -22.35
CA HIS A 143 -13.45 10.47 -23.13
C HIS A 143 -12.31 9.85 -22.30
N LYS A 144 -11.51 10.68 -21.61
CA LYS A 144 -10.49 10.19 -20.69
C LYS A 144 -11.08 9.37 -19.53
N ALA A 145 -12.24 9.76 -19.02
CA ALA A 145 -12.95 8.99 -18.01
C ALA A 145 -13.40 7.61 -18.53
N SER A 146 -13.90 7.54 -19.77
CA SER A 146 -14.32 6.30 -20.41
C SER A 146 -13.17 5.33 -20.73
N GLU A 147 -11.97 5.85 -20.99
CA GLU A 147 -10.77 5.01 -21.12
C GLU A 147 -10.39 4.31 -19.80
N ILE A 148 -10.69 4.94 -18.66
CA ILE A 148 -10.40 4.40 -17.32
C ILE A 148 -11.52 3.45 -16.88
N ASP A 149 -12.78 3.86 -17.07
CA ASP A 149 -13.98 3.07 -16.75
C ASP A 149 -14.93 3.00 -17.95
N PRO A 150 -14.70 2.05 -18.88
CA PRO A 150 -15.50 1.92 -20.09
C PRO A 150 -16.97 1.55 -19.86
N LYS A 151 -17.31 1.05 -18.68
CA LYS A 151 -18.69 0.65 -18.31
C LYS A 151 -19.32 1.56 -17.27
N GLY A 152 -18.68 2.68 -16.98
CA GLY A 152 -19.15 3.65 -16.00
C GLY A 152 -20.45 4.31 -16.47
N MET A 153 -21.59 3.91 -15.90
CA MET A 153 -22.91 4.47 -16.25
C MET A 153 -22.94 5.99 -16.14
N GLU A 154 -22.27 6.55 -15.13
CA GLU A 154 -22.24 7.99 -14.94
C GLU A 154 -21.49 8.71 -16.05
N VAL A 155 -20.40 8.12 -16.58
CA VAL A 155 -19.65 8.65 -17.73
C VAL A 155 -20.55 8.69 -18.96
N LEU A 156 -21.25 7.59 -19.24
CA LEU A 156 -22.15 7.47 -20.40
C LEU A 156 -23.29 8.50 -20.32
N PHE A 157 -23.98 8.59 -19.18
CA PHE A 157 -25.05 9.57 -18.98
C PHE A 157 -24.56 11.02 -19.12
N LYS A 158 -23.39 11.35 -18.58
CA LYS A 158 -22.84 12.70 -18.71
C LYS A 158 -22.40 13.01 -20.14
N THR A 159 -21.88 12.02 -20.86
CA THR A 159 -21.52 12.17 -22.27
C THR A 159 -22.78 12.47 -23.09
N ALA A 160 -23.83 11.66 -22.95
CA ALA A 160 -25.10 11.89 -23.63
C ALA A 160 -25.69 13.28 -23.31
N ALA A 161 -25.70 13.68 -22.03
CA ALA A 161 -26.24 14.98 -21.63
C ALA A 161 -25.50 16.17 -22.27
N ILE A 162 -24.16 16.11 -22.37
CA ILE A 162 -23.38 17.17 -23.03
C ILE A 162 -23.58 17.12 -24.57
N GLN A 163 -23.73 15.92 -25.16
CA GLN A 163 -24.04 15.77 -26.60
C GLN A 163 -25.39 16.37 -26.97
N GLU A 164 -26.41 16.15 -26.16
CA GLU A 164 -27.73 16.79 -26.31
C GLU A 164 -27.61 18.32 -26.22
N GLU A 165 -26.84 18.86 -25.27
CA GLU A 165 -26.65 20.30 -25.10
C GLU A 165 -26.04 20.97 -26.34
N ILE A 166 -25.18 20.27 -27.09
CA ILE A 166 -24.59 20.78 -28.33
C ILE A 166 -25.38 20.40 -29.62
N GLY A 167 -26.57 19.78 -29.47
CA GLY A 167 -27.42 19.41 -30.58
C GLY A 167 -26.94 18.22 -31.41
N LYS A 168 -26.16 17.31 -30.78
CA LYS A 168 -25.69 16.05 -31.38
C LYS A 168 -26.59 14.87 -30.92
N ASP A 169 -27.87 14.93 -31.25
CA ASP A 169 -28.87 14.00 -30.75
C ASP A 169 -28.60 12.53 -31.15
N ASP A 170 -28.10 12.31 -32.38
CA ASP A 170 -27.76 10.95 -32.83
C ASP A 170 -26.59 10.32 -32.02
N ASP A 171 -25.56 11.14 -31.70
CA ASP A 171 -24.43 10.70 -30.87
C ASP A 171 -24.88 10.49 -29.41
N ALA A 172 -25.80 11.32 -28.92
CA ALA A 172 -26.37 11.16 -27.58
C ALA A 172 -27.14 9.86 -27.43
N ILE A 173 -27.97 9.50 -28.40
CA ILE A 173 -28.72 8.23 -28.41
C ILE A 173 -27.79 7.02 -28.38
N ALA A 174 -26.66 7.08 -29.07
CA ALA A 174 -25.67 5.99 -29.07
C ALA A 174 -24.93 5.87 -27.72
N SER A 175 -24.93 6.91 -26.89
CA SER A 175 -24.25 6.95 -25.57
C SER A 175 -25.17 6.49 -24.42
N TYR A 176 -26.49 6.42 -24.63
CA TYR A 176 -27.46 5.86 -23.69
C TYR A 176 -27.55 4.32 -23.83
#